data_49fadfd4aaf3421131c666488e54ada3
#
_entry.id   49fadfd4aaf3421131c666488e54ada3
#
_cell.length_a   1.000
_cell.length_b   1.000
_cell.length_c   1.000
_cell.angle_alpha   90.00
_cell.angle_beta   90.00
_cell.angle_gamma   90.00
#
_symmetry.space_group_name_H-M   'P 1'
#
loop_
_entity.id
_entity.type
_entity.pdbx_description
1 polymer ?
#
loop_
_entity_poly.entity_id
_entity_poly.type
_entity_poly.pdbx_seq_one_letter_code
_entity_poly.pdbx_strand_id
1 'polypeptide(L)'
;SVYPSTTTAAMTTYYSGKSPLETGWIAWSQYFKEYGRCLNMLPRVESYTEKKLEKVSKDVFDTVVNYKTVYEMLEEVGIKAFEICPSYVERKSKRTLVANNIDEMCEGIKTLCSTSDRKFILSYFDNPDGLLHKYGATSDEAKEFIIDAEKKIEEMCSDLKNTLVIVSADHGHKDIGKVYSV
;
A
#
# COMPACT_ATOMS: atom_id res chain seq x y z
N SER A 1 -6.87 9.64 -8.37
CA SER A 1 -5.47 9.39 -8.77
C SER A 1 -4.56 10.43 -8.16
N VAL A 2 -3.35 10.07 -7.87
CA VAL A 2 -2.31 10.96 -7.34
C VAL A 2 -1.26 11.26 -8.42
N TYR A 3 -0.52 12.33 -8.22
CA TYR A 3 0.65 12.64 -9.04
C TYR A 3 1.84 12.94 -8.11
N PRO A 4 2.98 12.29 -8.30
CA PRO A 4 3.29 11.24 -9.30
C PRO A 4 2.50 9.94 -9.11
N SER A 5 2.25 9.22 -10.22
CA SER A 5 1.47 7.97 -10.23
C SER A 5 2.40 6.79 -9.91
N THR A 6 2.59 6.55 -8.62
CA THR A 6 3.43 5.47 -8.07
C THR A 6 2.84 4.98 -6.76
N THR A 7 3.04 3.70 -6.45
CA THR A 7 2.56 3.04 -5.22
C THR A 7 2.91 3.85 -3.97
N THR A 8 4.14 4.33 -3.87
CA THR A 8 4.59 5.10 -2.70
C THR A 8 3.76 6.36 -2.47
N ALA A 9 3.52 7.15 -3.51
CA ALA A 9 2.71 8.37 -3.42
C ALA A 9 1.23 8.06 -3.14
N ALA A 10 0.67 7.08 -3.84
CA ALA A 10 -0.72 6.69 -3.69
C ALA A 10 -1.01 6.11 -2.30
N MET A 11 -0.21 5.12 -1.87
CA MET A 11 -0.40 4.49 -0.56
C MET A 11 -0.22 5.47 0.59
N THR A 12 0.74 6.40 0.48
CA THR A 12 0.91 7.44 1.51
C THR A 12 -0.29 8.39 1.55
N THR A 13 -0.92 8.66 0.39
CA THR A 13 -2.18 9.42 0.36
C THR A 13 -3.31 8.67 1.08
N TYR A 14 -3.44 7.36 0.88
CA TYR A 14 -4.41 6.55 1.64
C TYR A 14 -4.11 6.53 3.14
N TYR A 15 -2.83 6.41 3.52
CA TYR A 15 -2.42 6.37 4.92
C TYR A 15 -2.56 7.70 5.65
N SER A 16 -2.45 8.83 4.96
CA SER A 16 -2.40 10.16 5.58
C SER A 16 -3.63 11.02 5.32
N GLY A 17 -4.40 10.74 4.26
CA GLY A 17 -5.43 11.63 3.74
C GLY A 17 -4.87 12.91 3.10
N LYS A 18 -3.55 12.97 2.83
CA LYS A 18 -2.84 14.13 2.30
C LYS A 18 -2.28 13.86 0.91
N SER A 19 -2.03 14.94 0.17
CA SER A 19 -1.37 14.84 -1.13
C SER A 19 0.12 14.46 -1.01
N PRO A 20 0.74 13.91 -2.07
CA PRO A 20 2.17 13.65 -2.09
C PRO A 20 3.03 14.89 -1.84
N LEU A 21 2.57 16.07 -2.26
CA LEU A 21 3.25 17.34 -2.01
C LEU A 21 3.33 17.68 -0.50
N GLU A 22 2.27 17.37 0.24
CA GLU A 22 2.21 17.63 1.68
C GLU A 22 3.01 16.62 2.49
N THR A 23 3.08 15.36 2.03
CA THR A 23 3.79 14.29 2.74
C THR A 23 5.26 14.18 2.35
N GLY A 24 5.64 14.70 1.17
CA GLY A 24 6.98 14.52 0.61
C GLY A 24 7.26 13.11 0.06
N TRP A 25 6.26 12.24 -0.02
CA TRP A 25 6.39 10.89 -0.55
C TRP A 25 6.02 10.87 -2.04
N ILE A 26 7.00 11.15 -2.90
CA ILE A 26 6.77 11.44 -4.32
C ILE A 26 7.30 10.38 -5.29
N ALA A 27 8.10 9.42 -4.82
CA ALA A 27 8.70 8.41 -5.69
C ALA A 27 8.95 7.11 -4.93
N TRP A 28 9.12 6.00 -5.66
CA TRP A 28 9.57 4.74 -5.06
C TRP A 28 10.93 4.88 -4.40
N SER A 29 11.89 5.52 -5.08
CA SER A 29 13.22 5.84 -4.57
C SER A 29 13.41 7.35 -4.52
N GLN A 30 13.83 7.90 -3.39
CA GLN A 30 14.10 9.31 -3.21
C GLN A 30 15.51 9.56 -2.66
N TYR A 31 16.17 10.55 -3.22
CA TYR A 31 17.49 10.98 -2.75
C TYR A 31 17.37 12.02 -1.62
N PHE A 32 18.04 11.76 -0.52
CA PHE A 32 18.12 12.64 0.64
C PHE A 32 19.54 13.19 0.75
N LYS A 33 19.71 14.43 0.29
CA LYS A 33 21.04 15.04 0.16
C LYS A 33 21.75 15.20 1.50
N GLU A 34 21.01 15.42 2.58
CA GLU A 34 21.50 15.56 3.95
C GLU A 34 22.20 14.30 4.44
N TYR A 35 21.83 13.15 3.89
CA TYR A 35 22.40 11.85 4.22
C TYR A 35 23.28 11.29 3.10
N GLY A 36 23.28 11.92 1.90
CA GLY A 36 23.97 11.41 0.72
C GLY A 36 23.48 10.02 0.30
N ARG A 37 22.19 9.72 0.49
CA ARG A 37 21.60 8.40 0.28
C ARG A 37 20.30 8.46 -0.52
N CYS A 38 20.09 7.40 -1.31
CA CYS A 38 18.83 7.14 -1.98
C CYS A 38 18.10 6.02 -1.21
N LEU A 39 16.86 6.25 -0.82
CA LEU A 39 16.05 5.29 -0.07
C LEU A 39 14.85 4.85 -0.88
N ASN A 40 14.58 3.53 -0.91
CA ASN A 40 13.31 2.99 -1.32
C ASN A 40 12.30 3.25 -0.20
N MET A 41 11.32 4.09 -0.51
CA MET A 41 10.48 4.72 0.49
C MET A 41 9.57 3.74 1.23
N LEU A 42 8.89 2.86 0.50
CA LEU A 42 7.90 1.95 1.09
C LEU A 42 8.56 0.86 1.96
N PRO A 43 9.61 0.15 1.50
CA PRO A 43 10.33 -0.82 2.33
C PRO A 43 11.33 -0.18 3.30
N ARG A 44 11.58 1.12 3.21
CA ARG A 44 12.53 1.90 4.05
C ARG A 44 13.95 1.34 4.06
N VAL A 45 14.46 1.00 2.90
CA VAL A 45 15.82 0.46 2.71
C VAL A 45 16.62 1.36 1.77
N GLU A 46 17.94 1.25 1.85
CA GLU A 46 18.84 1.92 0.91
C GLU A 46 18.70 1.30 -0.49
N SER A 47 18.55 2.15 -1.53
CA SER A 47 18.10 1.73 -2.85
C SER A 47 19.09 0.80 -3.60
N TYR A 48 20.38 0.92 -3.34
CA TYR A 48 21.39 0.14 -4.07
C TYR A 48 21.76 -1.17 -3.37
N THR A 49 21.73 -1.17 -2.06
CA THR A 49 22.15 -2.33 -1.26
C THR A 49 20.98 -3.11 -0.70
N GLU A 50 19.78 -2.54 -0.76
CA GLU A 50 18.54 -3.05 -0.15
C GLU A 50 18.66 -3.30 1.37
N LYS A 51 19.66 -2.68 2.00
CA LYS A 51 19.88 -2.79 3.43
C LYS A 51 19.17 -1.68 4.19
N LYS A 52 18.62 -2.03 5.33
CA LYS A 52 18.07 -1.06 6.26
C LYS A 52 19.22 -0.29 6.92
N LEU A 53 19.19 1.03 6.76
CA LEU A 53 20.13 1.96 7.40
C LEU A 53 19.44 2.55 8.63
N GLU A 54 19.46 1.85 9.76
CA GLU A 54 18.63 2.13 10.95
C GLU A 54 18.57 3.62 11.33
N LYS A 55 19.72 4.28 11.48
CA LYS A 55 19.76 5.69 11.85
C LYS A 55 19.18 6.58 10.76
N VAL A 56 19.62 6.43 9.51
CA VAL A 56 19.18 7.27 8.38
C VAL A 56 17.68 7.06 8.12
N SER A 57 17.23 5.80 8.09
CA SER A 57 15.81 5.50 7.93
C SER A 57 14.99 6.15 9.05
N LYS A 58 15.39 6.00 10.30
CA LYS A 58 14.68 6.60 11.42
C LYS A 58 14.60 8.12 11.27
N ASP A 59 15.73 8.80 11.05
CA ASP A 59 15.76 10.25 10.93
C ASP A 59 14.88 10.74 9.76
N VAL A 60 14.97 10.10 8.59
CA VAL A 60 14.18 10.49 7.42
C VAL A 60 12.68 10.29 7.66
N PHE A 61 12.28 9.11 8.10
CA PHE A 61 10.86 8.76 8.19
C PHE A 61 10.17 9.33 9.43
N ASP A 62 10.91 9.59 10.51
CA ASP A 62 10.34 10.16 11.73
C ASP A 62 10.36 11.70 11.73
N THR A 63 11.18 12.33 10.89
CA THR A 63 11.33 13.80 10.91
C THR A 63 11.11 14.48 9.57
N VAL A 64 11.73 13.97 8.47
CA VAL A 64 11.74 14.69 7.18
C VAL A 64 10.43 14.46 6.42
N VAL A 65 9.97 13.20 6.35
CA VAL A 65 8.76 12.80 5.61
C VAL A 65 7.72 12.17 6.52
N ASN A 66 7.69 12.61 7.77
CA ASN A 66 6.72 12.14 8.75
C ASN A 66 5.32 12.69 8.47
N TYR A 67 4.31 11.89 8.77
CA TYR A 67 2.91 12.31 8.69
C TYR A 67 2.07 11.55 9.71
N LYS A 68 0.98 12.18 10.15
CA LYS A 68 -0.02 11.52 10.99
C LYS A 68 -0.88 10.61 10.12
N THR A 69 -1.04 9.38 10.55
CA THR A 69 -1.81 8.39 9.79
C THR A 69 -3.32 8.52 10.03
N VAL A 70 -4.12 8.11 9.05
CA VAL A 70 -5.58 7.98 9.20
C VAL A 70 -5.94 7.03 10.34
N TYR A 71 -5.10 6.02 10.63
CA TYR A 71 -5.29 5.12 11.75
C TYR A 71 -5.21 5.86 13.10
N GLU A 72 -4.19 6.70 13.28
CA GLU A 72 -4.03 7.53 14.49
C GLU A 72 -5.19 8.51 14.66
N MET A 73 -5.60 9.15 13.55
CA MET A 73 -6.74 10.08 13.59
C MET A 73 -8.07 9.40 13.99
N LEU A 74 -8.29 8.19 13.51
CA LEU A 74 -9.50 7.41 13.84
C LEU A 74 -9.47 6.90 15.29
N GLU A 75 -8.31 6.45 15.77
CA GLU A 75 -8.14 6.03 17.15
C GLU A 75 -8.41 7.16 18.16
N GLU A 76 -8.03 8.40 17.84
CA GLU A 76 -8.31 9.58 18.67
C GLU A 76 -9.81 9.85 18.86
N VAL A 77 -10.63 9.44 17.91
CA VAL A 77 -12.10 9.55 18.02
C VAL A 77 -12.78 8.23 18.39
N GLY A 78 -12.00 7.25 18.89
CA GLY A 78 -12.50 5.98 19.38
C GLY A 78 -12.93 4.98 18.32
N ILE A 79 -12.52 5.17 17.06
CA ILE A 79 -12.77 4.22 15.97
C ILE A 79 -11.57 3.30 15.84
N LYS A 80 -11.79 2.00 15.96
CA LYS A 80 -10.73 1.00 15.74
C LYS A 80 -10.31 1.00 14.26
N ALA A 81 -9.03 1.14 14.01
CA ALA A 81 -8.46 1.16 12.67
C ALA A 81 -7.52 -0.03 12.46
N PHE A 82 -7.82 -0.82 11.44
CA PHE A 82 -7.08 -2.04 11.10
C PHE A 82 -6.37 -1.88 9.75
N GLU A 83 -5.25 -2.56 9.62
CA GLU A 83 -4.49 -2.68 8.39
C GLU A 83 -4.37 -4.15 8.01
N ILE A 84 -4.55 -4.47 6.73
CA ILE A 84 -4.22 -5.78 6.17
C ILE A 84 -3.23 -5.55 5.05
N CYS A 85 -2.05 -6.13 5.14
CA CYS A 85 -0.98 -5.91 4.16
C CYS A 85 -0.03 -7.10 4.06
N PRO A 86 0.73 -7.23 2.97
CA PRO A 86 1.79 -8.22 2.85
C PRO A 86 2.86 -8.08 3.93
N SER A 87 3.55 -9.19 4.23
CA SER A 87 4.52 -9.28 5.33
C SER A 87 5.72 -8.33 5.18
N TYR A 88 6.08 -7.95 3.95
CA TYR A 88 7.21 -7.06 3.67
C TYR A 88 6.85 -5.55 3.79
N VAL A 89 5.55 -5.21 3.80
CA VAL A 89 5.11 -3.82 3.97
C VAL A 89 5.25 -3.42 5.44
N GLU A 90 5.84 -2.25 5.68
CA GLU A 90 5.94 -1.75 7.04
C GLU A 90 4.57 -1.33 7.58
N ARG A 91 4.24 -1.86 8.73
CA ARG A 91 2.94 -1.68 9.37
C ARG A 91 2.72 -0.25 9.84
N LYS A 92 1.57 0.30 9.54
CA LYS A 92 1.15 1.66 9.93
C LYS A 92 0.13 1.68 11.05
N SER A 93 -0.70 0.64 11.14
CA SER A 93 -1.65 0.48 12.23
C SER A 93 -1.06 -0.34 13.37
N LYS A 94 -1.53 -0.06 14.60
CA LYS A 94 -1.29 -0.92 15.76
C LYS A 94 -2.03 -2.27 15.65
N ARG A 95 -3.04 -2.35 14.77
CA ARG A 95 -3.86 -3.53 14.51
C ARG A 95 -3.65 -3.96 13.07
N THR A 96 -2.61 -4.74 12.84
CA THR A 96 -2.25 -5.23 11.51
C THR A 96 -2.42 -6.74 11.42
N LEU A 97 -3.08 -7.19 10.36
CA LEU A 97 -3.12 -8.57 9.91
C LEU A 97 -2.20 -8.70 8.70
N VAL A 98 -1.44 -9.77 8.65
CA VAL A 98 -0.60 -10.08 7.49
C VAL A 98 -1.40 -10.96 6.54
N ALA A 99 -1.41 -10.58 5.25
CA ALA A 99 -1.99 -11.35 4.16
C ALA A 99 -1.05 -11.30 2.95
N ASN A 100 -0.54 -12.45 2.53
CA ASN A 100 0.40 -12.55 1.41
C ASN A 100 -0.27 -13.06 0.11
N ASN A 101 -1.56 -13.27 0.14
CA ASN A 101 -2.39 -13.60 -1.01
C ASN A 101 -3.82 -13.07 -0.83
N ILE A 102 -4.60 -13.10 -1.92
CA ILE A 102 -5.95 -12.55 -1.96
C ILE A 102 -6.93 -13.31 -1.04
N ASP A 103 -6.74 -14.61 -0.88
CA ASP A 103 -7.61 -15.44 -0.02
C ASP A 103 -7.42 -15.07 1.46
N GLU A 104 -6.15 -14.95 1.90
CA GLU A 104 -5.84 -14.49 3.26
C GLU A 104 -6.36 -13.07 3.53
N MET A 105 -6.29 -12.18 2.53
CA MET A 105 -6.83 -10.82 2.64
C MET A 105 -8.35 -10.84 2.82
N CYS A 106 -9.07 -11.57 1.98
CA CYS A 106 -10.52 -11.70 2.05
C CYS A 106 -10.97 -12.32 3.39
N GLU A 107 -10.28 -13.37 3.85
CA GLU A 107 -10.58 -14.01 5.14
C GLU A 107 -10.30 -13.08 6.32
N GLY A 108 -9.21 -12.31 6.26
CA GLY A 108 -8.90 -11.28 7.25
C GLY A 108 -9.99 -10.21 7.34
N ILE A 109 -10.50 -9.74 6.21
CA ILE A 109 -11.60 -8.77 6.15
C ILE A 109 -12.88 -9.37 6.77
N LYS A 110 -13.27 -10.59 6.37
CA LYS A 110 -14.43 -11.28 6.93
C LYS A 110 -14.33 -11.45 8.44
N THR A 111 -13.16 -11.88 8.92
CA THR A 111 -12.88 -12.04 10.34
C THR A 111 -13.06 -10.73 11.10
N LEU A 112 -12.48 -9.63 10.61
CA LEU A 112 -12.64 -8.31 11.23
C LEU A 112 -14.08 -7.81 11.18
N CYS A 113 -14.81 -8.07 10.10
CA CYS A 113 -16.20 -7.67 9.93
C CYS A 113 -17.22 -8.53 10.71
N SER A 114 -16.80 -9.66 11.30
CA SER A 114 -17.67 -10.53 12.10
C SER A 114 -18.18 -9.88 13.39
N THR A 115 -17.53 -8.85 13.89
CA THR A 115 -17.93 -8.10 15.07
C THR A 115 -18.67 -6.81 14.68
N SER A 116 -19.68 -6.42 15.47
CA SER A 116 -20.58 -5.32 15.17
C SER A 116 -20.05 -3.93 15.51
N ASP A 117 -18.84 -3.83 16.07
CA ASP A 117 -18.23 -2.56 16.42
C ASP A 117 -17.84 -1.74 15.17
N ARG A 118 -17.96 -0.41 15.28
CA ARG A 118 -17.57 0.51 14.23
C ARG A 118 -16.06 0.49 14.02
N LYS A 119 -15.63 0.25 12.79
CA LYS A 119 -14.21 0.12 12.46
C LYS A 119 -13.89 0.61 11.05
N PHE A 120 -12.62 0.90 10.83
CA PHE A 120 -12.03 1.18 9.52
C PHE A 120 -11.02 0.10 9.21
N ILE A 121 -11.01 -0.41 7.99
CA ILE A 121 -10.06 -1.42 7.53
C ILE A 121 -9.48 -0.91 6.21
N LEU A 122 -8.15 -0.73 6.14
CA LEU A 122 -7.45 -0.50 4.89
C LEU A 122 -6.67 -1.78 4.54
N SER A 123 -7.03 -2.38 3.43
CA SER A 123 -6.35 -3.55 2.89
C SER A 123 -5.51 -3.14 1.69
N TYR A 124 -4.24 -3.54 1.66
CA TYR A 124 -3.36 -3.37 0.52
C TYR A 124 -2.83 -4.71 0.06
N PHE A 125 -2.85 -4.91 -1.25
CA PHE A 125 -2.28 -6.07 -1.91
C PHE A 125 -1.53 -5.63 -3.17
N ASP A 126 -0.33 -6.14 -3.39
CA ASP A 126 0.61 -5.68 -4.40
C ASP A 126 0.43 -6.28 -5.79
N ASN A 127 -0.39 -7.33 -5.92
CA ASN A 127 -0.74 -7.83 -7.24
C ASN A 127 -2.07 -7.21 -7.73
N PRO A 128 -2.18 -6.96 -9.03
CA PRO A 128 -1.37 -7.47 -10.15
C PRO A 128 -0.11 -6.69 -10.51
N ASP A 129 0.35 -5.70 -9.75
CA ASP A 129 1.50 -4.84 -10.11
C ASP A 129 2.74 -5.67 -10.52
N GLY A 130 3.14 -6.65 -9.71
CA GLY A 130 4.25 -7.53 -10.01
C GLY A 130 4.07 -8.37 -11.30
N LEU A 131 2.84 -8.79 -11.58
CA LEU A 131 2.51 -9.51 -12.82
C LEU A 131 2.57 -8.58 -14.04
N LEU A 132 2.04 -7.37 -13.89
CA LEU A 132 2.05 -6.35 -14.94
C LEU A 132 3.48 -5.91 -15.30
N HIS A 133 4.36 -5.78 -14.32
CA HIS A 133 5.78 -5.53 -14.55
C HIS A 133 6.48 -6.68 -15.30
N LYS A 134 6.13 -7.91 -14.98
CA LYS A 134 6.81 -9.09 -15.53
C LYS A 134 6.31 -9.47 -16.93
N TYR A 135 5.01 -9.40 -17.15
CA TYR A 135 4.36 -9.95 -18.35
C TYR A 135 3.72 -8.88 -19.25
N GLY A 136 3.58 -7.66 -18.78
CA GLY A 136 2.92 -6.56 -19.49
C GLY A 136 1.46 -6.36 -19.10
N ALA A 137 0.95 -5.16 -19.36
CA ALA A 137 -0.37 -4.73 -18.90
C ALA A 137 -1.55 -5.46 -19.60
N THR A 138 -1.30 -6.10 -20.73
CA THR A 138 -2.32 -6.83 -21.52
C THR A 138 -2.14 -8.35 -21.48
N SER A 139 -1.24 -8.86 -20.66
CA SER A 139 -0.93 -10.28 -20.54
C SER A 139 -2.11 -11.11 -20.05
N ASP A 140 -2.12 -12.39 -20.39
CA ASP A 140 -3.18 -13.29 -19.95
C ASP A 140 -3.02 -13.61 -18.46
N GLU A 141 -1.78 -13.71 -17.94
CA GLU A 141 -1.49 -13.90 -16.52
C GLU A 141 -2.07 -12.78 -15.65
N ALA A 142 -1.95 -11.52 -16.10
CA ALA A 142 -2.54 -10.40 -15.37
C ALA A 142 -4.08 -10.42 -15.43
N LYS A 143 -4.65 -10.74 -16.58
CA LYS A 143 -6.12 -10.87 -16.75
C LYS A 143 -6.70 -11.98 -15.88
N GLU A 144 -6.08 -13.17 -15.90
CA GLU A 144 -6.52 -14.30 -15.09
C GLU A 144 -6.49 -13.96 -13.60
N PHE A 145 -5.42 -13.31 -13.14
CA PHE A 145 -5.33 -12.85 -11.75
C PHE A 145 -6.44 -11.86 -11.40
N ILE A 146 -6.69 -10.86 -12.27
CA ILE A 146 -7.72 -9.85 -12.00
C ILE A 146 -9.12 -10.49 -11.94
N ILE A 147 -9.44 -11.41 -12.85
CA ILE A 147 -10.72 -12.12 -12.86
C ILE A 147 -10.89 -12.97 -11.60
N ASP A 148 -9.85 -13.69 -11.18
CA ASP A 148 -9.88 -14.48 -9.94
C ASP A 148 -10.04 -13.60 -8.70
N ALA A 149 -9.28 -12.50 -8.63
CA ALA A 149 -9.36 -11.54 -7.53
C ALA A 149 -10.75 -10.87 -7.46
N GLU A 150 -11.32 -10.45 -8.60
CA GLU A 150 -12.66 -9.87 -8.67
C GLU A 150 -13.70 -10.83 -8.11
N LYS A 151 -13.68 -12.09 -8.56
CA LYS A 151 -14.58 -13.12 -8.08
C LYS A 151 -14.48 -13.34 -6.57
N LYS A 152 -13.27 -13.46 -6.03
CA LYS A 152 -13.03 -13.64 -4.58
C LYS A 152 -13.52 -12.46 -3.76
N ILE A 153 -13.29 -11.23 -4.26
CA ILE A 153 -13.78 -10.01 -3.62
C ILE A 153 -15.31 -9.95 -3.65
N GLU A 154 -15.94 -10.31 -4.76
CA GLU A 154 -17.40 -10.37 -4.88
C GLU A 154 -18.00 -11.40 -3.89
N GLU A 155 -17.43 -12.60 -3.84
CA GLU A 155 -17.81 -13.63 -2.87
C GLU A 155 -17.67 -13.14 -1.43
N MET A 156 -16.54 -12.51 -1.09
CA MET A 156 -16.33 -11.90 0.22
C MET A 156 -17.40 -10.86 0.52
N CYS A 157 -17.67 -9.95 -0.41
CA CYS A 157 -18.64 -8.87 -0.23
C CYS A 157 -20.07 -9.40 0.03
N SER A 158 -20.43 -10.53 -0.56
CA SER A 158 -21.75 -11.15 -0.36
C SER A 158 -21.97 -11.61 1.09
N ASP A 159 -20.91 -11.93 1.80
CA ASP A 159 -20.94 -12.38 3.20
C ASP A 159 -20.98 -11.20 4.20
N LEU A 160 -20.60 -10.00 3.76
CA LEU A 160 -20.47 -8.84 4.65
C LEU A 160 -21.83 -8.18 4.92
N LYS A 161 -22.05 -7.74 6.17
CA LYS A 161 -23.25 -7.01 6.60
C LYS A 161 -22.87 -5.66 7.17
N ASN A 162 -23.69 -4.63 6.89
CA ASN A 162 -23.48 -3.27 7.39
C ASN A 162 -22.07 -2.72 7.12
N THR A 163 -21.50 -3.08 5.98
CA THR A 163 -20.14 -2.76 5.59
C THR A 163 -20.13 -2.05 4.24
N LEU A 164 -19.48 -0.91 4.15
CA LEU A 164 -19.14 -0.26 2.88
C LEU A 164 -17.77 -0.78 2.43
N VAL A 165 -17.72 -1.38 1.25
CA VAL A 165 -16.48 -1.81 0.61
C VAL A 165 -16.18 -0.87 -0.55
N ILE A 166 -14.94 -0.36 -0.58
CA ILE A 166 -14.42 0.46 -1.68
C ILE A 166 -13.19 -0.24 -2.22
N VAL A 167 -13.22 -0.64 -3.48
CA VAL A 167 -12.08 -1.22 -4.20
C VAL A 167 -11.50 -0.15 -5.10
N SER A 168 -10.20 0.04 -5.03
CA SER A 168 -9.49 1.06 -5.81
C SER A 168 -8.10 0.58 -6.18
N ALA A 169 -7.62 0.98 -7.36
CA ALA A 169 -6.20 0.84 -7.70
C ALA A 169 -5.42 2.04 -7.15
N ASP A 170 -4.16 1.81 -6.78
CA ASP A 170 -3.24 2.87 -6.38
C ASP A 170 -2.73 3.66 -7.60
N HIS A 171 -2.42 2.99 -8.70
CA HIS A 171 -2.10 3.57 -10.01
C HIS A 171 -2.46 2.61 -11.14
N GLY A 172 -2.25 3.06 -12.38
CA GLY A 172 -2.39 2.24 -13.57
C GLY A 172 -1.03 1.78 -14.11
N HIS A 173 -1.08 0.90 -15.09
CA HIS A 173 0.09 0.44 -15.86
C HIS A 173 -0.04 0.78 -17.33
N LYS A 174 1.12 0.93 -17.98
CA LYS A 174 1.23 1.11 -19.43
C LYS A 174 2.48 0.39 -19.90
N ASP A 175 2.33 -0.39 -20.96
CA ASP A 175 3.47 -1.02 -21.63
C ASP A 175 4.38 0.05 -22.26
N ILE A 176 5.69 -0.12 -22.07
CA ILE A 176 6.72 0.76 -22.63
C ILE A 176 7.41 0.08 -23.79
N GLY A 177 7.51 0.77 -24.94
CA GLY A 177 8.08 0.20 -26.16
C GLY A 177 9.60 0.18 -26.20
N LYS A 178 10.29 1.10 -25.50
CA LYS A 178 11.75 1.22 -25.47
C LYS A 178 12.26 1.66 -24.10
N VAL A 179 13.28 0.96 -23.61
CA VAL A 179 14.05 1.35 -22.43
C VAL A 179 15.42 1.84 -22.87
N TYR A 180 15.82 3.02 -22.43
CA TYR A 180 17.16 3.54 -22.62
C TYR A 180 17.89 3.49 -21.28
N SER A 181 19.02 2.80 -21.24
CA SER A 181 19.95 2.87 -20.11
C SER A 181 20.77 4.15 -20.23
N VAL A 182 20.86 4.93 -19.18
CA VAL A 182 21.71 6.13 -19.06
C VAL A 182 22.88 5.81 -18.13
#